data_a96d18758592297a3c949254d13dec65
#
_entry.id   a96d18758592297a3c949254d13dec65
#
_cell.length_a   1.000
_cell.length_b   1.000
_cell.length_c   1.000
_cell.angle_alpha   90.00
_cell.angle_beta   90.00
_cell.angle_gamma   90.00
#
_symmetry.space_group_name_H-M   'P 1'
#
loop_
_entity.id
_entity.type
_entity.pdbx_description
1 polymer ?
#
loop_
_entity_poly.entity_id
_entity_poly.type
_entity_poly.pdbx_seq_one_letter_code
_entity_poly.pdbx_strand_id
1 'polypeptide(L)'
;AVPFAKHAQNAAITKSGSGLQINKEEIGETVDKSGTIKAIKKHLNDSWDHGSFAMEAKVKEEQPSVTEADLSTIQDELGSFSTDAGGGERWKNLKNGVEKLNGTVVMPGEQISVHDVTAPYDEEHGYVQAGSYENGQVVDTYGGGICQVSTTLYNAVLFSELKVVKRYPHSMLVSYVPPSRDAAIAGDTKDFVFENNYDTPIYIFGEIDDNNQLCFAIYGKETRDKTRKIEFESEEVSTEEPGVKYKADAELALGEMEVTGSAHTGKEVKLWKIVYEN
;
A
#
# COMPACT_ATOMS: atom_id res chain seq x y z
N ALA A 1 -19.08 14.36 -18.27
CA ALA A 1 -19.04 12.95 -18.73
C ALA A 1 -19.74 12.88 -20.08
N VAL A 2 -19.15 12.21 -21.07
CA VAL A 2 -19.79 11.93 -22.38
C VAL A 2 -20.67 10.72 -22.15
N PRO A 3 -22.02 10.83 -22.27
CA PRO A 3 -22.93 9.76 -21.85
C PRO A 3 -22.88 8.47 -22.68
N PHE A 4 -21.99 8.38 -23.66
CA PHE A 4 -21.84 7.24 -24.57
C PHE A 4 -20.43 6.64 -24.60
N ALA A 5 -19.53 7.07 -23.73
CA ALA A 5 -18.20 6.45 -23.66
C ALA A 5 -18.26 5.21 -22.75
N LYS A 6 -17.93 4.05 -23.31
CA LYS A 6 -17.62 2.84 -22.53
C LYS A 6 -16.11 2.88 -22.30
N HIS A 7 -15.67 3.26 -21.10
CA HIS A 7 -14.26 3.26 -20.75
C HIS A 7 -13.68 1.85 -20.79
N ALA A 8 -12.40 1.74 -21.20
CA ALA A 8 -11.66 0.50 -21.10
C ALA A 8 -11.63 0.00 -19.66
N GLN A 9 -11.71 -1.29 -19.46
CA GLN A 9 -11.53 -1.93 -18.18
C GLN A 9 -10.25 -2.75 -18.22
N ASN A 10 -9.38 -2.54 -17.22
CA ASN A 10 -8.17 -3.33 -17.09
C ASN A 10 -8.51 -4.77 -16.72
N ALA A 11 -7.66 -5.70 -17.15
CA ALA A 11 -7.64 -7.03 -16.60
C ALA A 11 -7.41 -6.96 -15.08
N ALA A 12 -8.02 -7.86 -14.35
CA ALA A 12 -7.90 -7.95 -12.89
C ALA A 12 -7.56 -9.37 -12.47
N ILE A 13 -6.83 -9.49 -11.37
CA ILE A 13 -6.49 -10.78 -10.77
C ILE A 13 -7.17 -10.88 -9.41
N THR A 14 -7.68 -12.05 -9.11
CA THR A 14 -8.30 -12.37 -7.82
C THR A 14 -7.74 -13.69 -7.32
N LYS A 15 -7.50 -13.80 -6.01
CA LYS A 15 -7.15 -15.07 -5.39
C LYS A 15 -8.42 -15.81 -5.00
N SER A 16 -8.55 -17.07 -5.46
CA SER A 16 -9.67 -17.94 -5.11
C SER A 16 -9.11 -19.29 -4.63
N GLY A 17 -9.23 -19.57 -3.35
CA GLY A 17 -8.60 -20.72 -2.73
C GLY A 17 -7.07 -20.65 -2.87
N SER A 18 -6.47 -21.70 -3.42
CA SER A 18 -4.99 -21.76 -3.64
C SER A 18 -4.55 -21.19 -4.98
N GLY A 19 -5.47 -20.74 -5.85
CA GLY A 19 -5.16 -20.28 -7.21
C GLY A 19 -5.42 -18.79 -7.45
N LEU A 20 -4.76 -18.26 -8.47
CA LEU A 20 -5.03 -16.93 -9.02
C LEU A 20 -5.96 -17.07 -10.22
N GLN A 21 -7.00 -16.25 -10.29
CA GLN A 21 -7.92 -16.18 -11.41
C GLN A 21 -7.81 -14.83 -12.07
N ILE A 22 -7.62 -14.82 -13.39
CA ILE A 22 -7.53 -13.59 -14.18
C ILE A 22 -8.88 -13.33 -14.84
N ASN A 23 -9.41 -12.14 -14.61
CA ASN A 23 -10.55 -11.60 -15.34
C ASN A 23 -9.98 -10.75 -16.48
N LYS A 24 -10.42 -11.06 -17.71
CA LYS A 24 -9.91 -10.41 -18.91
C LYS A 24 -10.28 -8.94 -18.96
N GLU A 25 -9.42 -8.17 -19.60
CA GLU A 25 -9.67 -6.76 -19.92
C GLU A 25 -10.82 -6.58 -20.92
N GLU A 26 -11.44 -5.40 -20.90
CA GLU A 26 -12.39 -4.97 -21.91
C GLU A 26 -11.90 -3.69 -22.60
N ILE A 27 -11.86 -3.74 -23.94
CA ILE A 27 -11.57 -2.57 -24.76
C ILE A 27 -12.75 -1.60 -24.65
N GLY A 28 -12.44 -0.34 -24.42
CA GLY A 28 -13.41 0.73 -24.36
C GLY A 28 -13.58 1.45 -25.69
N GLU A 29 -14.57 2.33 -25.74
CA GLU A 29 -14.78 3.28 -26.83
C GLU A 29 -14.92 4.70 -26.26
N THR A 30 -14.20 5.63 -26.81
CA THR A 30 -14.27 7.05 -26.44
C THR A 30 -14.45 7.93 -27.67
N VAL A 31 -15.00 9.13 -27.47
CA VAL A 31 -15.20 10.07 -28.55
C VAL A 31 -13.85 10.58 -29.09
N ASP A 32 -13.60 10.37 -30.37
CA ASP A 32 -12.51 11.05 -31.07
C ASP A 32 -12.90 12.52 -31.28
N LYS A 33 -12.57 13.37 -30.32
CA LYS A 33 -12.85 14.81 -30.35
C LYS A 33 -12.23 15.47 -31.57
N SER A 34 -10.98 15.11 -31.93
CA SER A 34 -10.24 15.67 -33.03
C SER A 34 -10.90 15.30 -34.37
N GLY A 35 -11.17 14.00 -34.56
CA GLY A 35 -11.84 13.51 -35.75
C GLY A 35 -13.26 14.04 -35.91
N THR A 36 -14.01 14.18 -34.82
CA THR A 36 -15.37 14.75 -34.81
C THR A 36 -15.34 16.24 -35.19
N ILE A 37 -14.46 17.03 -34.57
CA ILE A 37 -14.29 18.46 -34.93
C ILE A 37 -13.90 18.62 -36.37
N LYS A 38 -12.99 17.80 -36.90
CA LYS A 38 -12.59 17.82 -38.30
C LYS A 38 -13.76 17.49 -39.24
N ALA A 39 -14.59 16.52 -38.87
CA ALA A 39 -15.80 16.18 -39.65
C ALA A 39 -16.83 17.31 -39.64
N ILE A 40 -17.07 17.93 -38.46
CA ILE A 40 -17.97 19.11 -38.33
C ILE A 40 -17.45 20.27 -39.20
N LYS A 41 -16.17 20.62 -39.09
CA LYS A 41 -15.57 21.71 -39.90
C LYS A 41 -15.69 21.43 -41.39
N LYS A 42 -15.47 20.18 -41.80
CA LYS A 42 -15.64 19.81 -43.21
C LYS A 42 -17.07 19.99 -43.66
N HIS A 43 -18.07 19.53 -42.90
CA HIS A 43 -19.49 19.70 -43.23
C HIS A 43 -19.86 21.18 -43.35
N LEU A 44 -19.44 22.02 -42.35
CA LEU A 44 -19.70 23.45 -42.36
C LEU A 44 -19.12 24.19 -43.59
N ASN A 45 -17.97 23.74 -44.08
CA ASN A 45 -17.30 24.37 -45.21
C ASN A 45 -17.87 23.90 -46.57
N ASP A 46 -18.23 22.61 -46.69
CA ASP A 46 -18.47 21.99 -47.95
C ASP A 46 -19.96 21.87 -48.30
N SER A 47 -20.84 21.77 -47.32
CA SER A 47 -22.24 21.37 -47.53
C SER A 47 -23.28 21.97 -46.60
N TRP A 48 -22.90 22.90 -45.69
CA TRP A 48 -23.84 23.48 -44.76
C TRP A 48 -24.78 24.49 -45.41
N ASP A 49 -26.08 24.29 -45.23
CA ASP A 49 -27.16 25.13 -45.71
C ASP A 49 -27.60 26.24 -44.76
N HIS A 50 -26.80 26.50 -43.74
CA HIS A 50 -27.07 27.45 -42.62
C HIS A 50 -28.20 27.02 -41.66
N GLY A 51 -28.74 25.80 -41.80
CA GLY A 51 -29.70 25.17 -40.92
C GLY A 51 -29.10 24.41 -39.74
N SER A 52 -29.97 23.88 -38.87
CA SER A 52 -29.55 22.93 -37.86
C SER A 52 -29.24 21.56 -38.45
N PHE A 53 -28.19 20.91 -38.02
CA PHE A 53 -27.84 19.56 -38.43
C PHE A 53 -27.46 18.68 -37.23
N ALA A 54 -27.57 17.38 -37.42
CA ALA A 54 -27.07 16.38 -36.49
C ALA A 54 -25.96 15.58 -37.17
N MET A 55 -24.93 15.25 -36.42
CA MET A 55 -23.82 14.44 -36.89
C MET A 55 -23.42 13.45 -35.81
N GLU A 56 -23.15 12.21 -36.20
CA GLU A 56 -22.60 11.22 -35.32
C GLU A 56 -21.16 11.57 -34.92
N ALA A 57 -20.85 11.50 -33.63
CA ALA A 57 -19.49 11.67 -33.18
C ALA A 57 -18.64 10.48 -33.65
N LYS A 58 -17.41 10.79 -34.09
CA LYS A 58 -16.43 9.73 -34.35
C LYS A 58 -15.98 9.13 -33.04
N VAL A 59 -15.88 7.82 -32.98
CA VAL A 59 -15.34 7.07 -31.86
C VAL A 59 -13.98 6.50 -32.19
N LYS A 60 -13.20 6.25 -31.15
CA LYS A 60 -11.93 5.54 -31.22
C LYS A 60 -11.87 4.55 -30.06
N GLU A 61 -11.17 3.46 -30.28
CA GLU A 61 -10.88 2.50 -29.21
C GLU A 61 -10.06 3.14 -28.10
N GLU A 62 -10.40 2.78 -26.87
CA GLU A 62 -9.62 3.04 -25.67
C GLU A 62 -9.03 1.71 -25.20
N GLN A 63 -7.70 1.61 -25.24
CA GLN A 63 -7.01 0.39 -24.84
C GLN A 63 -6.86 0.35 -23.32
N PRO A 64 -7.05 -0.81 -22.67
CA PRO A 64 -6.73 -1.00 -21.26
C PRO A 64 -5.23 -0.85 -21.04
N SER A 65 -4.84 -0.39 -19.86
CA SER A 65 -3.43 -0.23 -19.46
C SER A 65 -2.84 -1.51 -18.87
N VAL A 66 -3.69 -2.46 -18.43
CA VAL A 66 -3.30 -3.78 -17.92
C VAL A 66 -4.11 -4.83 -18.65
N THR A 67 -3.43 -5.80 -19.25
CA THR A 67 -4.02 -6.87 -20.07
C THR A 67 -3.93 -8.24 -19.39
N GLU A 68 -4.74 -9.21 -19.82
CA GLU A 68 -4.61 -10.60 -19.43
C GLU A 68 -3.20 -11.14 -19.69
N ALA A 69 -2.57 -10.71 -20.79
CA ALA A 69 -1.20 -11.13 -21.13
C ALA A 69 -0.18 -10.64 -20.09
N ASP A 70 -0.33 -9.42 -19.56
CA ASP A 70 0.52 -8.90 -18.49
C ASP A 70 0.33 -9.72 -17.21
N LEU A 71 -0.90 -9.96 -16.80
CA LEU A 71 -1.23 -10.68 -15.58
C LEU A 71 -0.90 -12.18 -15.63
N SER A 72 -0.88 -12.78 -16.84
CA SER A 72 -0.54 -14.20 -17.00
C SER A 72 0.87 -14.57 -16.57
N THR A 73 1.75 -13.58 -16.42
CA THR A 73 3.11 -13.78 -15.90
C THR A 73 3.17 -13.94 -14.39
N ILE A 74 2.10 -13.59 -13.67
CA ILE A 74 1.99 -13.67 -12.21
C ILE A 74 1.57 -15.08 -11.82
N GLN A 75 2.55 -15.93 -11.46
CA GLN A 75 2.30 -17.35 -11.21
C GLN A 75 2.87 -17.85 -9.88
N ASP A 76 3.91 -17.17 -9.36
CA ASP A 76 4.67 -17.62 -8.22
C ASP A 76 4.49 -16.67 -7.04
N GLU A 77 4.53 -17.20 -5.81
CA GLU A 77 4.68 -16.38 -4.61
C GLU A 77 6.15 -16.00 -4.45
N LEU A 78 6.45 -14.71 -4.56
CA LEU A 78 7.81 -14.17 -4.43
C LEU A 78 8.24 -14.02 -2.98
N GLY A 79 7.27 -13.74 -2.10
CA GLY A 79 7.52 -13.59 -0.67
C GLY A 79 6.23 -13.23 0.06
N SER A 80 6.16 -13.64 1.32
CA SER A 80 5.01 -13.38 2.18
C SER A 80 5.43 -13.12 3.62
N PHE A 81 4.55 -12.49 4.38
CA PHE A 81 4.73 -12.26 5.80
C PHE A 81 3.38 -12.09 6.49
N SER A 82 3.32 -12.46 7.78
CA SER A 82 2.13 -12.29 8.60
C SER A 82 2.43 -11.79 9.99
N THR A 83 1.45 -11.13 10.60
CA THR A 83 1.46 -10.68 11.99
C THR A 83 0.10 -10.94 12.63
N ASP A 84 0.06 -11.16 13.94
CA ASP A 84 -1.20 -11.31 14.68
C ASP A 84 -2.01 -9.99 14.62
N ALA A 85 -3.23 -10.04 14.09
CA ALA A 85 -4.07 -8.85 13.94
C ALA A 85 -4.61 -8.33 15.27
N GLY A 86 -4.60 -9.16 16.34
CA GLY A 86 -5.19 -8.80 17.62
C GLY A 86 -6.71 -8.64 17.53
N GLY A 87 -7.28 -7.73 18.32
CA GLY A 87 -8.73 -7.54 18.41
C GLY A 87 -9.15 -6.10 18.67
N GLY A 88 -10.45 -5.93 18.97
CA GLY A 88 -11.05 -4.63 19.28
C GLY A 88 -11.25 -3.75 18.04
N GLU A 89 -11.44 -2.44 18.25
CA GLU A 89 -11.67 -1.47 17.17
C GLU A 89 -10.49 -1.39 16.19
N ARG A 90 -9.27 -1.57 16.69
CA ARG A 90 -8.04 -1.60 15.88
C ARG A 90 -8.11 -2.63 14.75
N TRP A 91 -8.73 -3.78 14.96
CA TRP A 91 -8.90 -4.81 13.94
C TRP A 91 -9.65 -4.31 12.69
N LYS A 92 -10.65 -3.42 12.88
CA LYS A 92 -11.40 -2.82 11.77
C LYS A 92 -10.49 -1.96 10.87
N ASN A 93 -9.58 -1.19 11.49
CA ASN A 93 -8.61 -0.39 10.75
C ASN A 93 -7.60 -1.26 9.98
N LEU A 94 -7.13 -2.34 10.60
CA LEU A 94 -6.24 -3.29 9.92
C LEU A 94 -6.92 -3.89 8.70
N LYS A 95 -8.16 -4.37 8.87
CA LYS A 95 -8.95 -4.95 7.78
C LYS A 95 -9.14 -3.96 6.64
N ASN A 96 -9.57 -2.73 6.95
CA ASN A 96 -9.77 -1.67 5.96
C ASN A 96 -8.47 -1.36 5.19
N GLY A 97 -7.34 -1.21 5.89
CA GLY A 97 -6.05 -0.97 5.25
C GLY A 97 -5.58 -2.13 4.36
N VAL A 98 -5.79 -3.37 4.80
CA VAL A 98 -5.49 -4.57 4.01
C VAL A 98 -6.36 -4.62 2.75
N GLU A 99 -7.67 -4.40 2.88
CA GLU A 99 -8.62 -4.43 1.75
C GLU A 99 -8.29 -3.38 0.68
N LYS A 100 -7.79 -2.20 1.07
CA LYS A 100 -7.36 -1.16 0.14
C LYS A 100 -6.09 -1.54 -0.64
N LEU A 101 -5.20 -2.31 -0.05
CA LEU A 101 -3.95 -2.75 -0.68
C LEU A 101 -4.13 -4.06 -1.47
N ASN A 102 -5.07 -4.89 -1.04
CA ASN A 102 -5.34 -6.17 -1.70
C ASN A 102 -5.84 -5.97 -3.13
N GLY A 103 -5.31 -6.74 -4.05
CA GLY A 103 -5.70 -6.66 -5.47
C GLY A 103 -4.86 -5.67 -6.29
N THR A 104 -3.93 -4.96 -5.68
CA THR A 104 -3.07 -4.00 -6.38
C THR A 104 -2.10 -4.73 -7.30
N VAL A 105 -2.12 -4.37 -8.58
CA VAL A 105 -1.11 -4.76 -9.58
C VAL A 105 -0.12 -3.62 -9.72
N VAL A 106 1.16 -3.93 -9.65
CA VAL A 106 2.25 -2.95 -9.76
C VAL A 106 3.10 -3.29 -10.99
N MET A 107 3.08 -2.41 -11.99
CA MET A 107 3.81 -2.61 -13.23
C MET A 107 5.33 -2.44 -13.02
N PRO A 108 6.20 -2.97 -13.93
CA PRO A 108 7.63 -2.78 -13.86
C PRO A 108 8.03 -1.29 -13.73
N GLY A 109 8.85 -0.98 -12.73
CA GLY A 109 9.32 0.39 -12.44
C GLY A 109 8.31 1.28 -11.72
N GLU A 110 7.08 0.82 -11.50
CA GLU A 110 6.07 1.56 -10.74
C GLU A 110 6.36 1.53 -9.24
N GLN A 111 6.01 2.61 -8.56
CA GLN A 111 6.16 2.76 -7.11
C GLN A 111 4.80 2.80 -6.44
N ILE A 112 4.69 2.18 -5.29
CA ILE A 112 3.51 2.22 -4.42
C ILE A 112 3.86 2.93 -3.13
N SER A 113 3.12 3.99 -2.83
CA SER A 113 3.04 4.64 -1.52
C SER A 113 1.93 3.98 -0.71
N VAL A 114 2.26 3.38 0.40
CA VAL A 114 1.27 2.72 1.26
C VAL A 114 0.35 3.77 1.91
N HIS A 115 0.90 4.95 2.24
CA HIS A 115 0.09 6.06 2.71
C HIS A 115 -0.96 6.47 1.68
N ASP A 116 -0.56 6.73 0.43
CA ASP A 116 -1.47 7.21 -0.61
C ASP A 116 -2.61 6.21 -0.92
N VAL A 117 -2.33 4.91 -0.83
CA VAL A 117 -3.34 3.86 -1.05
C VAL A 117 -4.31 3.74 0.13
N THR A 118 -3.81 3.89 1.36
CA THR A 118 -4.61 3.62 2.56
C THR A 118 -5.30 4.85 3.13
N ALA A 119 -4.80 6.07 2.85
CA ALA A 119 -5.40 7.33 3.28
C ALA A 119 -6.70 7.68 2.51
N PRO A 120 -7.47 8.69 2.95
CA PRO A 120 -7.36 9.38 4.23
C PRO A 120 -7.85 8.53 5.41
N TYR A 121 -7.34 8.83 6.61
CA TYR A 121 -7.69 8.09 7.83
C TYR A 121 -8.79 8.84 8.58
N ASP A 122 -10.04 8.61 8.21
CA ASP A 122 -11.23 9.20 8.81
C ASP A 122 -12.43 8.25 8.78
N GLU A 123 -13.52 8.63 9.41
CA GLU A 123 -14.74 7.82 9.49
C GLU A 123 -15.40 7.62 8.12
N GLU A 124 -15.37 8.63 7.24
CA GLU A 124 -15.95 8.58 5.91
C GLU A 124 -15.30 7.50 5.04
N HIS A 125 -13.99 7.26 5.26
CA HIS A 125 -13.21 6.23 4.56
C HIS A 125 -13.12 4.90 5.32
N GLY A 126 -13.99 4.70 6.32
CA GLY A 126 -14.17 3.43 7.02
C GLY A 126 -13.17 3.16 8.15
N TYR A 127 -12.47 4.18 8.63
CA TYR A 127 -11.60 4.06 9.78
C TYR A 127 -12.31 4.41 11.08
N VAL A 128 -11.87 3.82 12.18
CA VAL A 128 -12.37 4.08 13.53
C VAL A 128 -11.22 4.56 14.42
N GLN A 129 -11.57 5.18 15.54
CA GLN A 129 -10.58 5.57 16.55
C GLN A 129 -10.04 4.33 17.26
N ALA A 130 -8.72 4.23 17.33
CA ALA A 130 -8.01 3.17 18.03
C ALA A 130 -6.60 3.64 18.43
N GLY A 131 -5.94 2.92 19.33
CA GLY A 131 -4.65 3.30 19.88
C GLY A 131 -3.56 3.46 18.82
N SER A 132 -2.92 4.62 18.84
CA SER A 132 -1.75 5.01 18.06
C SER A 132 -0.65 5.52 18.95
N TYR A 133 0.60 5.46 18.49
CA TYR A 133 1.73 6.08 19.18
C TYR A 133 1.92 7.52 18.71
N GLU A 134 1.72 8.47 19.60
CA GLU A 134 1.96 9.88 19.33
C GLU A 134 2.74 10.52 20.50
N ASN A 135 3.88 11.18 20.18
CA ASN A 135 4.74 11.85 21.15
C ASN A 135 5.13 11.01 22.38
N GLY A 136 5.32 9.70 22.18
CA GLY A 136 5.69 8.77 23.27
C GLY A 136 4.52 8.32 24.16
N GLN A 137 3.28 8.60 23.76
CA GLN A 137 2.07 8.19 24.43
C GLN A 137 1.17 7.37 23.50
N VAL A 138 0.26 6.60 24.09
CA VAL A 138 -0.81 5.95 23.34
C VAL A 138 -2.03 6.88 23.35
N VAL A 139 -2.49 7.26 22.16
CA VAL A 139 -3.66 8.10 21.97
C VAL A 139 -4.60 7.45 20.95
N ASP A 140 -5.90 7.66 21.09
CA ASP A 140 -6.85 7.15 20.10
C ASP A 140 -6.96 8.11 18.92
N THR A 141 -6.64 7.59 17.72
CA THR A 141 -6.73 8.32 16.46
C THR A 141 -7.45 7.48 15.41
N TYR A 142 -8.06 8.13 14.42
CA TYR A 142 -8.57 7.42 13.25
C TYR A 142 -7.44 6.70 12.52
N GLY A 143 -7.68 5.45 12.14
CA GLY A 143 -6.65 4.61 11.52
C GLY A 143 -5.61 4.05 12.49
N GLY A 144 -5.83 4.14 13.82
CA GLY A 144 -4.95 3.50 14.80
C GLY A 144 -4.73 2.04 14.46
N GLY A 145 -3.46 1.64 14.30
CA GLY A 145 -3.05 0.30 13.85
C GLY A 145 -2.51 0.23 12.41
N ILE A 146 -2.74 1.23 11.55
CA ILE A 146 -2.35 1.17 10.13
C ILE A 146 -0.84 0.92 9.92
N CYS A 147 0.00 1.33 10.87
CA CYS A 147 1.43 1.03 10.83
C CYS A 147 1.73 -0.48 10.87
N GLN A 148 0.85 -1.31 11.41
CA GLN A 148 1.02 -2.76 11.35
C GLN A 148 0.74 -3.29 9.94
N VAL A 149 -0.24 -2.74 9.22
CA VAL A 149 -0.51 -3.05 7.82
C VAL A 149 0.73 -2.74 6.97
N SER A 150 1.26 -1.51 7.11
CA SER A 150 2.50 -1.10 6.46
C SER A 150 3.69 -1.99 6.79
N THR A 151 3.87 -2.33 8.07
CA THR A 151 4.97 -3.19 8.53
C THR A 151 4.87 -4.61 8.01
N THR A 152 3.67 -5.17 7.98
CA THR A 152 3.47 -6.54 7.45
C THR A 152 3.76 -6.59 5.96
N LEU A 153 3.27 -5.60 5.20
CA LEU A 153 3.60 -5.48 3.77
C LEU A 153 5.09 -5.23 3.54
N TYR A 154 5.74 -4.37 4.36
CA TYR A 154 7.18 -4.14 4.27
C TYR A 154 7.99 -5.44 4.37
N ASN A 155 7.63 -6.33 5.28
CA ASN A 155 8.30 -7.62 5.40
C ASN A 155 8.04 -8.53 4.20
N ALA A 156 6.82 -8.57 3.65
CA ALA A 156 6.53 -9.29 2.41
C ALA A 156 7.38 -8.74 1.24
N VAL A 157 7.52 -7.41 1.13
CA VAL A 157 8.37 -6.72 0.15
C VAL A 157 9.85 -7.09 0.33
N LEU A 158 10.36 -7.17 1.57
CA LEU A 158 11.72 -7.61 1.86
C LEU A 158 11.97 -9.05 1.37
N PHE A 159 11.05 -9.98 1.68
CA PHE A 159 11.17 -11.38 1.24
C PHE A 159 11.00 -11.55 -0.27
N SER A 160 10.27 -10.65 -0.92
CA SER A 160 10.16 -10.57 -2.38
C SER A 160 11.35 -9.90 -3.05
N GLU A 161 12.33 -9.38 -2.30
CA GLU A 161 13.50 -8.65 -2.78
C GLU A 161 13.13 -7.43 -3.66
N LEU A 162 11.96 -6.85 -3.42
CA LEU A 162 11.54 -5.61 -4.07
C LEU A 162 12.34 -4.41 -3.54
N LYS A 163 12.47 -3.38 -4.35
CA LYS A 163 13.24 -2.19 -3.99
C LYS A 163 12.49 -1.30 -3.02
N VAL A 164 12.98 -1.17 -1.80
CA VAL A 164 12.49 -0.21 -0.82
C VAL A 164 12.98 1.19 -1.18
N VAL A 165 12.06 2.12 -1.43
CA VAL A 165 12.35 3.52 -1.81
C VAL A 165 12.32 4.44 -0.59
N LYS A 166 11.31 4.28 0.28
CA LYS A 166 11.19 5.01 1.56
C LYS A 166 10.73 4.05 2.65
N ARG A 167 11.33 4.17 3.81
CA ARG A 167 10.89 3.48 5.02
C ARG A 167 11.33 4.28 6.25
N TYR A 168 10.46 4.38 7.21
CA TYR A 168 10.74 5.06 8.49
C TYR A 168 10.50 4.12 9.66
N PRO A 169 11.38 4.12 10.67
CA PRO A 169 11.14 3.38 11.91
C PRO A 169 10.10 4.08 12.78
N HIS A 170 9.47 3.32 13.67
CA HIS A 170 8.72 3.91 14.77
C HIS A 170 9.65 4.61 15.76
N SER A 171 9.10 5.56 16.49
CA SER A 171 9.80 6.21 17.62
C SER A 171 9.86 5.34 18.87
N MET A 172 9.04 4.28 18.93
CA MET A 172 9.01 3.29 20.01
C MET A 172 9.00 1.89 19.41
N LEU A 173 9.50 0.90 20.16
CA LEU A 173 9.49 -0.49 19.71
C LEU A 173 8.05 -0.99 19.57
N VAL A 174 7.76 -1.64 18.46
CA VAL A 174 6.52 -2.37 18.23
C VAL A 174 6.71 -3.84 18.61
N SER A 175 5.64 -4.52 19.03
CA SER A 175 5.71 -5.89 19.54
C SER A 175 5.47 -6.97 18.48
N TYR A 176 4.92 -6.61 17.33
CA TYR A 176 4.49 -7.56 16.30
C TYR A 176 5.57 -7.94 15.28
N VAL A 177 6.75 -7.29 15.34
CA VAL A 177 7.94 -7.66 14.56
C VAL A 177 9.21 -7.45 15.38
N PRO A 178 10.32 -8.13 15.05
CA PRO A 178 11.63 -7.80 15.62
C PRO A 178 12.03 -6.35 15.31
N PRO A 179 12.87 -5.71 16.13
CA PRO A 179 13.38 -4.37 15.88
C PRO A 179 14.01 -4.22 14.49
N SER A 180 13.91 -3.06 13.87
CA SER A 180 14.34 -2.74 12.50
C SER A 180 13.54 -3.40 11.37
N ARG A 181 12.52 -4.18 11.70
CA ARG A 181 11.62 -4.79 10.70
C ARG A 181 10.27 -4.10 10.61
N ASP A 182 10.14 -2.93 11.19
CA ASP A 182 8.94 -2.11 11.19
C ASP A 182 8.98 -1.04 10.08
N ALA A 183 7.80 -0.56 9.67
CA ALA A 183 7.64 0.55 8.74
C ALA A 183 6.49 1.45 9.23
N ALA A 184 6.85 2.62 9.75
CA ALA A 184 5.91 3.57 10.30
C ALA A 184 5.29 4.45 9.20
N ILE A 185 4.00 4.74 9.36
CA ILE A 185 3.27 5.75 8.58
C ILE A 185 2.78 6.83 9.56
N ALA A 186 2.98 8.11 9.21
CA ALA A 186 2.49 9.23 10.01
C ALA A 186 2.24 10.46 9.15
N GLY A 187 0.99 10.69 8.79
CA GLY A 187 0.58 11.80 7.91
C GLY A 187 1.50 11.93 6.70
N ASP A 188 1.83 13.16 6.32
CA ASP A 188 2.72 13.45 5.19
C ASP A 188 4.22 13.30 5.52
N THR A 189 4.57 12.93 6.77
CA THR A 189 5.97 12.93 7.23
C THR A 189 6.65 11.58 7.16
N LYS A 190 5.92 10.49 7.33
CA LYS A 190 6.43 9.12 7.27
C LYS A 190 5.57 8.26 6.36
N ASP A 191 6.22 7.59 5.42
CA ASP A 191 5.57 6.67 4.48
C ASP A 191 6.44 5.45 4.22
N PHE A 192 5.80 4.38 3.79
CA PHE A 192 6.46 3.23 3.22
C PHE A 192 6.21 3.22 1.71
N VAL A 193 7.29 3.35 0.94
CA VAL A 193 7.26 3.33 -0.52
C VAL A 193 8.21 2.25 -1.03
N PHE A 194 7.73 1.42 -1.94
CA PHE A 194 8.55 0.44 -2.64
C PHE A 194 8.28 0.49 -4.14
N GLU A 195 9.20 -0.07 -4.92
CA GLU A 195 9.18 -0.10 -6.39
C GLU A 195 9.23 -1.56 -6.87
N ASN A 196 8.43 -1.87 -7.88
CA ASN A 196 8.58 -3.12 -8.59
C ASN A 196 9.82 -3.06 -9.49
N ASN A 197 10.91 -3.69 -9.05
CA ASN A 197 12.17 -3.78 -9.78
C ASN A 197 12.30 -5.07 -10.62
N TYR A 198 11.23 -5.86 -10.74
CA TYR A 198 11.15 -6.97 -11.69
C TYR A 198 10.78 -6.45 -13.09
N ASP A 199 11.08 -7.23 -14.11
CA ASP A 199 10.73 -6.94 -15.51
C ASP A 199 9.27 -7.33 -15.85
N THR A 200 8.54 -7.88 -14.89
CA THR A 200 7.14 -8.31 -15.02
C THR A 200 6.29 -7.70 -13.93
N PRO A 201 4.96 -7.57 -14.12
CA PRO A 201 4.05 -7.11 -13.08
C PRO A 201 4.10 -8.01 -11.84
N ILE A 202 3.81 -7.40 -10.69
CA ILE A 202 3.55 -8.08 -9.43
C ILE A 202 2.13 -7.80 -8.95
N TYR A 203 1.62 -8.68 -8.10
CA TYR A 203 0.29 -8.59 -7.50
C TYR A 203 0.40 -8.68 -5.99
N ILE A 204 -0.24 -7.75 -5.30
CA ILE A 204 -0.31 -7.70 -3.84
C ILE A 204 -1.58 -8.42 -3.41
N PHE A 205 -1.43 -9.51 -2.71
CA PHE A 205 -2.51 -10.17 -2.00
C PHE A 205 -2.43 -9.83 -0.51
N GLY A 206 -3.56 -9.44 0.08
CA GLY A 206 -3.65 -9.15 1.51
C GLY A 206 -4.97 -9.65 2.10
N GLU A 207 -4.92 -10.25 3.26
CA GLU A 207 -6.09 -10.68 4.02
C GLU A 207 -5.82 -10.70 5.52
N ILE A 208 -6.89 -10.73 6.32
CA ILE A 208 -6.84 -11.25 7.68
C ILE A 208 -7.51 -12.62 7.63
N ASP A 209 -6.73 -13.67 7.87
CA ASP A 209 -7.16 -15.05 7.73
C ASP A 209 -8.03 -15.55 8.89
N ASP A 210 -8.52 -16.78 8.80
CA ASP A 210 -9.36 -17.41 9.82
C ASP A 210 -8.62 -17.65 11.16
N ASN A 211 -7.28 -17.61 11.16
CA ASN A 211 -6.44 -17.67 12.36
C ASN A 211 -6.14 -16.29 12.93
N ASN A 212 -6.81 -15.25 12.42
CA ASN A 212 -6.61 -13.85 12.82
C ASN A 212 -5.20 -13.32 12.52
N GLN A 213 -4.55 -13.86 11.47
CA GLN A 213 -3.28 -13.34 10.99
C GLN A 213 -3.51 -12.32 9.88
N LEU A 214 -2.96 -11.12 10.04
CA LEU A 214 -2.83 -10.15 8.98
C LEU A 214 -1.69 -10.62 8.06
N CYS A 215 -2.03 -11.00 6.84
CA CYS A 215 -1.11 -11.61 5.88
C CYS A 215 -0.98 -10.74 4.65
N PHE A 216 0.25 -10.59 4.14
CA PHE A 216 0.52 -10.12 2.79
C PHE A 216 1.37 -11.15 2.07
N ALA A 217 1.05 -11.38 0.78
CA ALA A 217 1.85 -12.15 -0.15
C ALA A 217 2.01 -11.37 -1.45
N ILE A 218 3.22 -11.34 -1.98
CA ILE A 218 3.53 -10.74 -3.27
C ILE A 218 3.67 -11.87 -4.28
N TYR A 219 2.84 -11.81 -5.33
CA TYR A 219 2.90 -12.74 -6.44
C TYR A 219 3.52 -12.10 -7.67
N GLY A 220 4.24 -12.87 -8.47
CA GLY A 220 4.89 -12.41 -9.68
C GLY A 220 5.46 -13.57 -10.48
N LYS A 221 6.48 -13.28 -11.28
CA LYS A 221 7.27 -14.30 -11.99
C LYS A 221 8.58 -14.51 -11.23
N GLU A 222 8.75 -15.71 -10.66
CA GLU A 222 9.99 -16.04 -9.98
C GLU A 222 11.15 -16.18 -10.98
N THR A 223 12.17 -15.37 -10.79
CA THR A 223 13.38 -15.36 -11.62
C THR A 223 14.65 -15.64 -10.83
N ARG A 224 14.54 -15.74 -9.50
CA ARG A 224 15.66 -16.04 -8.60
C ARG A 224 15.98 -17.53 -8.67
N ASP A 225 17.21 -17.90 -8.37
CA ASP A 225 17.62 -19.30 -8.28
C ASP A 225 16.79 -20.03 -7.22
N LYS A 226 16.37 -21.26 -7.54
CA LYS A 226 15.51 -22.08 -6.63
C LYS A 226 16.22 -22.48 -5.34
N THR A 227 17.55 -22.43 -5.31
CA THR A 227 18.35 -22.73 -4.12
C THR A 227 18.59 -21.49 -3.26
N ARG A 228 18.27 -20.30 -3.79
CA ARG A 228 18.43 -19.03 -3.09
C ARG A 228 17.49 -18.96 -1.89
N LYS A 229 18.07 -18.79 -0.71
CA LYS A 229 17.35 -18.57 0.53
C LYS A 229 17.79 -17.24 1.14
N ILE A 230 16.85 -16.48 1.62
CA ILE A 230 17.10 -15.20 2.32
C ILE A 230 16.55 -15.26 3.73
N GLU A 231 17.32 -14.71 4.65
CA GLU A 231 16.93 -14.53 6.04
C GLU A 231 17.22 -13.10 6.47
N PHE A 232 16.50 -12.62 7.48
CA PHE A 232 16.68 -11.29 8.05
C PHE A 232 16.96 -11.41 9.54
N GLU A 233 18.06 -10.81 9.99
CA GLU A 233 18.46 -10.78 11.39
C GLU A 233 18.56 -9.33 11.89
N SER A 234 18.03 -9.09 13.08
CA SER A 234 18.13 -7.81 13.77
C SER A 234 19.26 -7.87 14.79
N GLU A 235 20.26 -6.99 14.62
CA GLU A 235 21.41 -6.85 15.52
C GLU A 235 21.25 -5.58 16.35
N GLU A 236 21.14 -5.70 17.66
CA GLU A 236 21.16 -4.56 18.58
C GLU A 236 22.58 -4.00 18.67
N VAL A 237 22.79 -2.75 18.29
CA VAL A 237 24.09 -2.08 18.26
C VAL A 237 24.33 -1.34 19.56
N SER A 238 23.31 -0.61 20.03
CA SER A 238 23.38 0.14 21.28
C SER A 238 22.02 0.31 21.93
N THR A 239 22.03 0.57 23.21
CA THR A 239 20.87 0.87 24.03
C THR A 239 21.07 2.20 24.71
N GLU A 240 20.05 3.05 24.73
CA GLU A 240 20.08 4.33 25.45
C GLU A 240 19.00 4.34 26.52
N GLU A 241 19.42 4.50 27.76
CA GLU A 241 18.48 4.57 28.89
C GLU A 241 17.70 5.89 28.85
N PRO A 242 16.39 5.85 29.23
CA PRO A 242 15.56 7.04 29.18
C PRO A 242 16.02 8.10 30.17
N GLY A 243 16.09 9.35 29.68
CA GLY A 243 16.32 10.50 30.53
C GLY A 243 15.05 10.97 31.23
N VAL A 244 15.21 11.75 32.30
CA VAL A 244 14.10 12.42 33.00
C VAL A 244 14.03 13.86 32.53
N LYS A 245 12.85 14.29 32.07
CA LYS A 245 12.58 15.69 31.71
C LYS A 245 11.56 16.28 32.69
N TYR A 246 11.97 17.32 33.38
CA TYR A 246 11.09 18.06 34.28
C TYR A 246 10.35 19.17 33.52
N LYS A 247 9.05 19.28 33.72
CA LYS A 247 8.21 20.36 33.21
C LYS A 247 7.55 21.03 34.43
N ALA A 248 7.64 22.35 34.52
CA ALA A 248 6.94 23.09 35.58
C ALA A 248 5.42 23.00 35.35
N ASP A 249 4.69 22.69 36.39
CA ASP A 249 3.24 22.71 36.42
C ASP A 249 2.77 23.66 37.53
N ALA A 250 1.96 24.64 37.16
CA ALA A 250 1.46 25.66 38.07
C ALA A 250 0.27 25.16 38.96
N GLU A 251 -0.31 24.03 38.64
CA GLU A 251 -1.42 23.43 39.37
C GLU A 251 -0.97 22.52 40.50
N LEU A 252 0.31 22.09 40.48
CA LEU A 252 0.87 21.26 41.55
C LEU A 252 1.42 22.12 42.70
N ALA A 253 1.24 21.64 43.91
CA ALA A 253 1.80 22.30 45.08
C ALA A 253 3.34 22.23 45.07
N LEU A 254 3.98 23.19 45.73
CA LEU A 254 5.45 23.26 45.78
C LEU A 254 6.05 21.98 46.38
N GLY A 255 6.88 21.29 45.56
CA GLY A 255 7.51 20.02 45.90
C GLY A 255 6.74 18.78 45.52
N GLU A 256 5.54 18.91 44.95
CA GLU A 256 4.82 17.78 44.37
C GLU A 256 5.36 17.49 42.96
N MET A 257 5.34 16.22 42.58
CA MET A 257 5.73 15.74 41.27
C MET A 257 4.68 14.72 40.80
N GLU A 258 4.26 14.88 39.53
CA GLU A 258 3.41 13.95 38.82
C GLU A 258 4.16 13.34 37.64
N VAL A 259 4.08 12.03 37.48
CA VAL A 259 4.66 11.33 36.34
C VAL A 259 3.65 11.32 35.21
N THR A 260 3.87 12.14 34.18
CA THR A 260 2.95 12.29 33.02
C THR A 260 3.37 11.49 31.78
N GLY A 261 4.51 10.79 31.84
CA GLY A 261 5.02 9.98 30.72
C GLY A 261 5.65 8.68 31.18
N SER A 262 5.65 7.69 30.31
CA SER A 262 6.35 6.43 30.50
C SER A 262 7.76 6.50 29.92
N ALA A 263 8.71 5.92 30.65
CA ALA A 263 10.10 5.81 30.19
C ALA A 263 10.23 4.66 29.18
N HIS A 264 10.90 4.92 28.06
CA HIS A 264 11.21 3.92 27.05
C HIS A 264 12.69 3.93 26.73
N THR A 265 13.31 2.75 26.78
CA THR A 265 14.71 2.57 26.39
C THR A 265 14.85 2.73 24.89
N GLY A 266 15.71 3.62 24.43
CA GLY A 266 16.09 3.78 23.04
C GLY A 266 16.97 2.63 22.58
N LYS A 267 16.85 2.21 21.30
CA LYS A 267 17.70 1.19 20.71
C LYS A 267 18.14 1.59 19.31
N GLU A 268 19.42 1.40 19.05
CA GLU A 268 19.96 1.40 17.68
C GLU A 268 20.08 -0.05 17.22
N VAL A 269 19.43 -0.38 16.10
CA VAL A 269 19.36 -1.74 15.60
C VAL A 269 19.66 -1.75 14.09
N LYS A 270 20.53 -2.67 13.65
CA LYS A 270 20.79 -2.95 12.24
C LYS A 270 19.99 -4.15 11.79
N LEU A 271 19.48 -4.08 10.56
CA LEU A 271 18.85 -5.21 9.89
C LEU A 271 19.84 -5.78 8.86
N TRP A 272 20.19 -7.05 9.02
CA TRP A 272 21.02 -7.79 8.10
C TRP A 272 20.16 -8.67 7.20
N LYS A 273 20.42 -8.61 5.90
CA LYS A 273 19.92 -9.57 4.92
C LYS A 273 20.99 -10.60 4.68
N ILE A 274 20.72 -11.85 5.02
CA ILE A 274 21.61 -12.99 4.83
C ILE A 274 21.12 -13.76 3.62
N VAL A 275 22.01 -13.99 2.67
CA VAL A 275 21.69 -14.68 1.42
C VAL A 275 22.52 -15.96 1.36
N TYR A 276 21.83 -17.07 1.18
CA TYR A 276 22.43 -18.37 0.95
C TYR A 276 22.28 -18.71 -0.54
N GLU A 277 23.41 -18.98 -1.19
CA GLU A 277 23.50 -19.43 -2.58
C GLU A 277 24.39 -20.67 -2.63
N ASN A 278 23.99 -21.71 -3.40
CA ASN A 278 24.77 -22.91 -3.60
C ASN A 278 25.65 -22.79 -4.84
#